data_34beda1484a99d6d400af0ed0e76b77c
#
_entry.id   34beda1484a99d6d400af0ed0e76b77c
#
_cell.length_a   1.000
_cell.length_b   1.000
_cell.length_c   1.000
_cell.angle_alpha   90.00
_cell.angle_beta   90.00
_cell.angle_gamma   90.00
#
_symmetry.space_group_name_H-M   'P 1'
#
loop_
_entity.id
_entity.type
_entity.pdbx_description
1 polymer ?
#
loop_
_entity_poly.entity_id
_entity_poly.type
_entity_poly.pdbx_seq_one_letter_code
_entity_poly.pdbx_strand_id
1 'polypeptide(L)'
;YAGIFISKKLSLTYEGISENVLTDEKWLGIDPDRLYFTCFEGDERAPRDEVSRDRWVEMGADPSHIFFLNAKHNWWIPGTSGPCGPDTEIFFDTGKEKCCDECSPACDCGKYLEIWNNVFMQYFQPANGEIRMLEKKNVDTGMGLERTIETLQGAESVYDTDAFAHILARISELSGKNYRDNAETTRAFRIVADHIRTSAFMLGDPRSVTPSNVDQGYILRRLIRRALRYAMQLGMPENSLSKIAETVISDYGEVYPELRENEARIIRELDTEEARFQRTLTNGMREFERIKGKFENGIIDGKNAFRLFDTFGFPIEFTEEMARENGLTVDVEGFRAAFEEHQQKSKAGAEHKFKGGLAEATDETAKLHTATHLLQAALRKVLDESVAQRGSNITAERLRFDFSFPRKVTPEELREVEKLVNEAIDAGVDITCEEMTVPEARARGAIGLFGDKYGERVKVYTMGDYSCEICGGPHAANTGDLGTFKIKKEEASSAGVRRIKAVLIPKEEKKD
;
A
#
# COMPACT_ATOMS: atom_id res chain seq x y z
N TYR A 1 6.14 25.52 -7.26
CA TYR A 1 6.27 26.61 -8.25
C TYR A 1 6.47 27.99 -7.59
N ALA A 2 6.01 28.23 -6.35
CA ALA A 2 6.25 29.49 -5.64
C ALA A 2 7.73 29.72 -5.32
N GLY A 3 8.49 28.69 -4.96
CA GLY A 3 9.90 28.81 -4.60
C GLY A 3 10.85 29.28 -5.72
N ILE A 4 10.50 29.06 -6.99
CA ILE A 4 11.36 29.44 -8.14
C ILE A 4 11.22 30.91 -8.51
N PHE A 5 10.07 31.53 -8.24
CA PHE A 5 9.84 32.96 -8.56
C PHE A 5 10.50 33.94 -7.58
N ILE A 6 10.69 33.48 -6.34
CA ILE A 6 11.22 34.32 -5.24
C ILE A 6 12.75 34.39 -5.28
N SER A 7 13.44 33.33 -5.73
CA SER A 7 14.90 33.22 -5.70
C SER A 7 15.66 34.19 -6.64
N LYS A 8 15.00 34.81 -7.61
CA LYS A 8 15.66 35.70 -8.59
C LYS A 8 15.73 37.18 -8.20
N LYS A 9 15.04 37.60 -7.15
CA LYS A 9 14.97 39.04 -6.77
C LYS A 9 15.49 39.38 -5.36
N LEU A 10 15.75 38.41 -4.53
CA LEU A 10 16.13 38.64 -3.14
C LEU A 10 17.36 37.80 -2.83
N SER A 11 18.46 38.44 -2.44
CA SER A 11 19.65 37.79 -1.83
C SER A 11 19.33 37.36 -0.37
N LEU A 12 18.20 36.68 -0.18
CA LEU A 12 17.74 36.24 1.11
C LEU A 12 18.16 34.79 1.34
N THR A 13 18.45 34.47 2.57
CA THR A 13 18.59 33.09 3.04
C THR A 13 17.23 32.37 2.94
N TYR A 14 17.22 31.04 3.03
CA TYR A 14 15.96 30.28 2.97
C TYR A 14 15.01 30.64 4.12
N GLU A 15 15.56 30.91 5.30
CA GLU A 15 14.80 31.37 6.47
C GLU A 15 14.10 32.71 6.17
N GLY A 16 14.83 33.65 5.57
CA GLY A 16 14.26 34.94 5.18
C GLY A 16 13.20 34.86 4.10
N ILE A 17 13.28 33.90 3.20
CA ILE A 17 12.23 33.67 2.19
C ILE A 17 10.95 33.16 2.86
N SER A 18 11.05 32.15 3.73
CA SER A 18 9.88 31.56 4.40
C SER A 18 9.20 32.56 5.34
N GLU A 19 9.94 33.32 6.12
CA GLU A 19 9.37 34.37 7.01
C GLU A 19 8.67 35.45 6.20
N ASN A 20 9.30 35.99 5.16
CA ASN A 20 8.69 37.04 4.36
C ASN A 20 7.40 36.58 3.64
N VAL A 21 7.33 35.32 3.22
CA VAL A 21 6.08 34.77 2.65
C VAL A 21 4.99 34.69 3.70
N LEU A 22 5.32 34.34 4.94
CA LEU A 22 4.35 34.23 6.02
C LEU A 22 3.88 35.60 6.52
N THR A 23 4.77 36.58 6.69
CA THR A 23 4.49 37.85 7.43
C THR A 23 4.13 39.02 6.54
N ASP A 24 4.59 39.10 5.29
CA ASP A 24 4.27 40.20 4.39
C ASP A 24 2.77 40.16 4.02
N GLU A 25 2.05 41.28 4.26
CA GLU A 25 0.63 41.44 3.89
C GLU A 25 0.32 41.16 2.41
N LYS A 26 1.32 41.32 1.54
CA LYS A 26 1.22 40.99 0.12
C LYS A 26 1.05 39.48 -0.12
N TRP A 27 1.47 38.67 0.84
CA TRP A 27 1.42 37.20 0.74
C TRP A 27 0.40 36.64 1.76
N LEU A 28 0.85 36.22 2.93
CA LEU A 28 -0.02 35.58 3.92
C LEU A 28 -0.37 36.50 5.10
N GLY A 29 0.44 37.54 5.40
CA GLY A 29 0.15 38.53 6.39
C GLY A 29 -0.03 37.99 7.82
N ILE A 30 0.67 36.92 8.16
CA ILE A 30 0.61 36.35 9.51
C ILE A 30 1.37 37.24 10.47
N ASP A 31 0.76 37.54 11.62
CA ASP A 31 1.36 38.38 12.69
C ASP A 31 2.68 37.71 13.17
N PRO A 32 3.83 38.44 13.04
CA PRO A 32 5.12 37.92 13.46
C PRO A 32 5.18 37.58 14.96
N ASP A 33 4.45 38.29 15.80
CA ASP A 33 4.42 38.07 17.25
C ASP A 33 3.78 36.72 17.62
N ARG A 34 3.10 36.09 16.69
CA ARG A 34 2.52 34.74 16.82
C ARG A 34 3.39 33.63 16.25
N LEU A 35 4.55 33.94 15.68
CA LEU A 35 5.47 32.95 15.14
C LEU A 35 6.49 32.52 16.19
N TYR A 36 6.69 31.21 16.22
CA TYR A 36 7.67 30.51 17.06
C TYR A 36 8.55 29.63 16.18
N PHE A 37 9.80 29.47 16.60
CA PHE A 37 10.80 28.78 15.78
C PHE A 37 11.46 27.68 16.57
N THR A 38 11.84 26.59 15.90
CA THR A 38 12.64 25.53 16.49
C THR A 38 13.95 25.39 15.76
N CYS A 39 14.99 24.98 16.45
CA CYS A 39 16.31 24.67 15.92
C CYS A 39 16.84 23.40 16.57
N PHE A 40 17.71 22.69 15.88
CA PHE A 40 18.33 21.48 16.41
C PHE A 40 19.23 21.76 17.61
N GLU A 41 19.03 21.05 18.73
CA GLU A 41 19.82 21.26 19.96
C GLU A 41 21.23 20.66 19.91
N GLY A 42 21.53 19.84 18.88
CA GLY A 42 22.80 19.14 18.73
C GLY A 42 22.82 17.78 19.42
N ASP A 43 23.57 16.85 18.83
CA ASP A 43 23.90 15.55 19.39
C ASP A 43 25.23 15.04 18.78
N GLU A 44 25.55 13.75 18.96
CA GLU A 44 26.77 13.12 18.41
C GLU A 44 26.88 13.18 16.88
N ARG A 45 25.78 13.38 16.16
CA ARG A 45 25.74 13.43 14.67
C ARG A 45 26.08 14.82 14.14
N ALA A 46 25.61 15.86 14.80
CA ALA A 46 25.78 17.22 14.36
C ALA A 46 25.76 18.21 15.56
N PRO A 47 26.48 19.35 15.46
CA PRO A 47 26.46 20.37 16.50
C PRO A 47 25.10 21.06 16.60
N ARG A 48 24.87 21.73 17.72
CA ARG A 48 23.73 22.62 17.94
C ARG A 48 23.66 23.69 16.84
N ASP A 49 22.47 23.93 16.32
CA ASP A 49 22.25 24.85 15.20
C ASP A 49 22.08 26.30 15.66
N GLU A 50 23.18 26.89 16.10
CA GLU A 50 23.23 28.31 16.44
C GLU A 50 23.11 29.22 15.20
N VAL A 51 23.40 28.68 14.01
CA VAL A 51 23.34 29.45 12.76
C VAL A 51 21.90 29.80 12.42
N SER A 52 21.01 28.84 12.46
CA SER A 52 19.57 29.09 12.22
C SER A 52 19.00 30.02 13.30
N ARG A 53 19.33 29.79 14.59
CA ARG A 53 18.91 30.66 15.68
C ARG A 53 19.34 32.13 15.46
N ASP A 54 20.61 32.34 15.14
CA ASP A 54 21.13 33.71 14.92
C ASP A 54 20.46 34.35 13.71
N ARG A 55 20.16 33.56 12.67
CA ARG A 55 19.48 34.06 11.50
C ARG A 55 18.03 34.50 11.82
N TRP A 56 17.28 33.73 12.61
CA TRP A 56 15.93 34.15 13.04
C TRP A 56 15.98 35.45 13.84
N VAL A 57 16.94 35.59 14.75
CA VAL A 57 17.11 36.84 15.53
C VAL A 57 17.48 38.01 14.63
N GLU A 58 18.39 37.83 13.66
CA GLU A 58 18.75 38.87 12.67
C GLU A 58 17.54 39.33 11.84
N MET A 59 16.57 38.46 11.62
CA MET A 59 15.35 38.76 10.89
C MET A 59 14.25 39.36 11.72
N GLY A 60 14.44 39.50 13.03
CA GLY A 60 13.55 40.18 13.95
C GLY A 60 12.73 39.27 14.87
N ALA A 61 12.94 37.94 14.81
CA ALA A 61 12.27 37.04 15.75
C ALA A 61 12.69 37.32 17.20
N ASP A 62 11.72 37.31 18.11
CA ASP A 62 12.00 37.41 19.55
C ASP A 62 12.82 36.17 19.98
N PRO A 63 14.01 36.36 20.61
CA PRO A 63 14.79 35.24 21.09
C PRO A 63 14.04 34.28 22.04
N SER A 64 13.01 34.79 22.74
CA SER A 64 12.15 33.95 23.61
C SER A 64 11.18 33.06 22.84
N HIS A 65 11.00 33.30 21.55
CA HIS A 65 10.20 32.45 20.64
C HIS A 65 11.03 31.37 19.95
N ILE A 66 12.33 31.26 20.21
CA ILE A 66 13.21 30.29 19.58
C ILE A 66 13.57 29.18 20.57
N PHE A 67 13.24 27.95 20.21
CA PHE A 67 13.44 26.74 21.02
C PHE A 67 14.46 25.81 20.36
N PHE A 68 15.34 25.23 21.18
CA PHE A 68 16.20 24.15 20.72
C PHE A 68 15.61 22.82 21.12
N LEU A 69 15.37 21.95 20.14
CA LEU A 69 14.76 20.66 20.35
C LEU A 69 15.67 19.52 19.85
N ASN A 70 15.45 18.35 20.40
CA ASN A 70 16.24 17.17 20.08
C ASN A 70 15.94 16.60 18.68
N ALA A 71 16.70 15.60 18.27
CA ALA A 71 16.57 14.96 16.97
C ALA A 71 15.23 14.32 16.68
N LYS A 72 14.38 14.09 17.67
CA LYS A 72 13.02 13.62 17.44
C LYS A 72 12.16 14.69 16.75
N HIS A 73 12.49 15.96 16.96
CA HIS A 73 11.76 17.13 16.47
C HIS A 73 12.49 17.87 15.35
N ASN A 74 13.81 18.05 15.46
CA ASN A 74 14.60 18.85 14.53
C ASN A 74 15.70 18.07 13.81
N TRP A 75 15.42 16.83 13.40
CA TRP A 75 16.27 16.05 12.51
C TRP A 75 15.45 15.31 11.48
N TRP A 76 15.62 15.64 10.22
CA TRP A 76 14.89 15.04 9.12
C TRP A 76 15.72 14.00 8.34
N ILE A 77 15.07 12.88 7.97
CA ILE A 77 15.62 11.81 7.14
C ILE A 77 14.48 11.12 6.36
N PRO A 78 14.65 10.81 5.06
CA PRO A 78 13.64 10.10 4.26
C PRO A 78 13.69 8.57 4.54
N GLY A 79 13.04 8.13 5.60
CA GLY A 79 13.04 6.72 6.00
C GLY A 79 14.30 6.29 6.75
N THR A 80 14.94 5.18 6.35
CA THR A 80 16.08 4.59 7.07
C THR A 80 17.43 4.89 6.44
N SER A 81 17.46 5.44 5.23
CA SER A 81 18.69 5.77 4.50
C SER A 81 18.42 6.88 3.50
N GLY A 82 19.32 7.83 3.40
CA GLY A 82 19.23 8.94 2.45
C GLY A 82 19.89 10.21 2.91
N PRO A 83 19.78 11.29 2.13
CA PRO A 83 20.17 12.63 2.56
C PRO A 83 19.39 13.01 3.82
N CYS A 84 20.07 13.60 4.79
CA CYS A 84 19.47 13.98 6.07
C CYS A 84 20.18 15.20 6.66
N GLY A 85 19.61 15.73 7.73
CA GLY A 85 20.23 16.81 8.48
C GLY A 85 19.29 17.48 9.47
N PRO A 86 19.81 18.49 10.20
CA PRO A 86 19.00 19.29 11.08
C PRO A 86 17.98 20.10 10.29
N ASP A 87 16.89 20.42 10.92
CA ASP A 87 15.90 21.32 10.38
C ASP A 87 15.57 22.45 11.37
N THR A 88 14.88 23.47 10.84
CA THR A 88 14.30 24.55 11.60
C THR A 88 12.86 24.75 11.16
N GLU A 89 11.96 24.68 12.11
CA GLU A 89 10.52 24.72 11.85
C GLU A 89 9.92 26.03 12.31
N ILE A 90 8.83 26.45 11.66
CA ILE A 90 8.06 27.62 12.02
C ILE A 90 6.69 27.18 12.52
N PHE A 91 6.36 27.60 13.71
CA PHE A 91 5.10 27.33 14.38
C PHE A 91 4.27 28.58 14.53
N PHE A 92 2.96 28.41 14.45
CA PHE A 92 1.99 29.45 14.74
C PHE A 92 1.35 29.24 16.11
N ASP A 93 1.32 30.29 16.95
CA ASP A 93 0.58 30.27 18.21
C ASP A 93 -0.93 30.38 17.94
N THR A 94 -1.67 29.33 18.18
CA THR A 94 -3.12 29.27 17.96
C THR A 94 -3.93 30.07 18.96
N GLY A 95 -3.28 30.60 20.01
CA GLY A 95 -3.93 31.31 21.10
C GLY A 95 -4.51 30.42 22.20
N LYS A 96 -4.38 29.07 22.07
CA LYS A 96 -4.79 28.16 23.14
C LYS A 96 -3.93 28.35 24.40
N GLU A 97 -4.49 28.03 25.56
CA GLU A 97 -3.76 28.02 26.82
C GLU A 97 -2.59 27.04 26.83
N LYS A 98 -1.54 27.39 27.58
CA LYS A 98 -0.41 26.48 27.80
C LYS A 98 -0.86 25.21 28.54
N CYS A 99 -0.38 24.06 28.11
CA CYS A 99 -0.68 22.77 28.76
C CYS A 99 0.09 22.58 30.09
N CYS A 100 1.23 23.24 30.24
CA CYS A 100 2.10 23.24 31.41
C CYS A 100 3.03 24.45 31.40
N ASP A 101 3.78 24.68 32.48
CA ASP A 101 4.72 25.80 32.58
C ASP A 101 5.84 25.77 31.53
N GLU A 102 6.26 24.56 31.14
CA GLU A 102 7.29 24.30 30.12
C GLU A 102 6.70 24.12 28.72
N CYS A 103 5.47 24.54 28.46
CA CYS A 103 4.81 24.39 27.18
C CYS A 103 5.62 25.02 26.05
N SER A 104 5.92 24.22 25.03
CA SER A 104 6.76 24.60 23.89
C SER A 104 6.24 23.95 22.59
N PRO A 105 6.81 24.26 21.43
CA PRO A 105 6.50 23.60 20.17
C PRO A 105 6.65 22.06 20.19
N ALA A 106 7.40 21.51 21.15
CA ALA A 106 7.51 20.06 21.34
C ALA A 106 6.26 19.40 21.96
N CYS A 107 5.26 20.21 22.40
CA CYS A 107 4.05 19.70 23.04
C CYS A 107 2.94 19.45 22.02
N ASP A 108 2.29 18.29 22.10
CA ASP A 108 1.13 17.92 21.25
C ASP A 108 -0.21 18.55 21.74
N CYS A 109 -0.16 19.66 22.47
CA CYS A 109 -1.36 20.27 23.06
C CYS A 109 -2.17 21.14 22.06
N GLY A 110 -1.62 21.40 20.89
CA GLY A 110 -2.23 22.21 19.84
C GLY A 110 -2.13 23.72 20.08
N LYS A 111 -1.32 24.19 21.05
CA LYS A 111 -1.00 25.62 21.20
C LYS A 111 -0.12 26.09 20.05
N TYR A 112 0.91 25.34 19.73
CA TYR A 112 1.81 25.63 18.62
C TYR A 112 1.52 24.70 17.47
N LEU A 113 1.16 25.28 16.32
CA LEU A 113 0.86 24.55 15.08
C LEU A 113 2.03 24.73 14.10
N GLU A 114 2.74 23.66 13.79
CA GLU A 114 3.80 23.70 12.77
C GLU A 114 3.19 24.00 11.40
N ILE A 115 3.65 25.08 10.77
CA ILE A 115 3.17 25.54 9.44
C ILE A 115 4.24 25.44 8.36
N TRP A 116 5.52 25.47 8.72
CA TRP A 116 6.63 25.43 7.76
C TRP A 116 7.84 24.69 8.35
N ASN A 117 8.60 23.99 7.51
CA ASN A 117 9.85 23.34 7.88
C ASN A 117 10.93 23.63 6.83
N ASN A 118 12.13 24.04 7.26
CA ASN A 118 13.31 24.22 6.42
C ASN A 118 14.34 23.15 6.81
N VAL A 119 14.59 22.20 5.91
CA VAL A 119 15.46 21.04 6.12
C VAL A 119 16.82 21.28 5.50
N PHE A 120 17.88 21.23 6.28
CA PHE A 120 19.27 21.41 5.83
C PHE A 120 19.93 20.05 5.58
N MET A 121 19.73 19.50 4.38
CA MET A 121 20.36 18.22 3.97
C MET A 121 21.87 18.40 3.81
N GLN A 122 22.59 18.21 4.90
CA GLN A 122 24.06 18.36 4.97
C GLN A 122 24.75 17.01 5.07
N TYR A 123 24.03 15.95 5.41
CA TYR A 123 24.56 14.62 5.70
C TYR A 123 23.89 13.55 4.86
N PHE A 124 24.50 12.39 4.80
CA PHE A 124 23.93 11.18 4.24
C PHE A 124 23.99 10.06 5.28
N GLN A 125 22.83 9.49 5.60
CA GLN A 125 22.69 8.30 6.44
C GLN A 125 22.62 7.07 5.54
N PRO A 126 23.63 6.19 5.52
CA PRO A 126 23.54 4.91 4.84
C PRO A 126 22.64 3.94 5.62
N ALA A 127 22.07 2.93 4.96
CA ALA A 127 21.26 1.90 5.61
C ALA A 127 22.03 1.14 6.71
N ASN A 128 23.33 0.97 6.51
CA ASN A 128 24.27 0.40 7.48
C ASN A 128 25.55 1.25 7.45
N GLY A 129 25.95 1.81 8.58
CA GLY A 129 27.18 2.59 8.70
C GLY A 129 26.99 3.97 9.31
N GLU A 130 28.09 4.71 9.41
CA GLU A 130 28.12 6.03 10.04
C GLU A 130 27.62 7.12 9.09
N ILE A 131 26.99 8.14 9.67
CA ILE A 131 26.58 9.36 8.95
C ILE A 131 27.82 10.04 8.38
N ARG A 132 27.75 10.48 7.13
CA ARG A 132 28.80 11.23 6.45
C ARG A 132 28.29 12.56 5.91
N MET A 133 29.15 13.57 5.87
CA MET A 133 28.82 14.85 5.27
C MET A 133 28.67 14.74 3.77
N LEU A 134 27.68 15.40 3.19
CA LEU A 134 27.51 15.51 1.76
C LEU A 134 28.52 16.49 1.17
N GLU A 135 29.07 16.16 0.00
CA GLU A 135 29.95 17.07 -0.75
C GLU A 135 29.19 18.33 -1.18
N LYS A 136 27.94 18.15 -1.61
CA LYS A 136 27.04 19.23 -1.99
C LYS A 136 25.86 19.25 -1.00
N LYS A 137 25.77 20.31 -0.23
CA LYS A 137 24.65 20.57 0.68
C LYS A 137 23.44 21.03 -0.09
N ASN A 138 22.25 20.67 0.38
CA ASN A 138 20.97 21.09 -0.19
C ASN A 138 20.07 21.60 0.94
N VAL A 139 19.11 22.42 0.58
CA VAL A 139 18.00 22.79 1.44
C VAL A 139 16.72 22.35 0.78
N ASP A 140 15.88 21.68 1.53
CA ASP A 140 14.49 21.40 1.17
C ASP A 140 13.58 22.19 2.07
N THR A 141 12.38 22.51 1.61
CA THR A 141 11.42 23.27 2.41
C THR A 141 10.02 22.74 2.17
N GLY A 142 9.24 22.65 3.24
CA GLY A 142 7.87 22.17 3.20
C GLY A 142 6.93 23.07 4.00
N MET A 143 5.74 23.31 3.44
CA MET A 143 4.66 24.03 4.11
C MET A 143 3.43 23.13 4.19
N GLY A 144 2.85 23.03 5.39
CA GLY A 144 1.57 22.34 5.56
C GLY A 144 0.43 23.18 4.99
N LEU A 145 -0.10 22.79 3.80
CA LEU A 145 -1.17 23.56 3.16
C LEU A 145 -2.39 23.69 4.07
N GLU A 146 -2.90 22.60 4.60
CA GLU A 146 -4.09 22.58 5.45
C GLU A 146 -3.86 23.34 6.77
N ARG A 147 -2.68 23.22 7.37
CA ARG A 147 -2.32 23.94 8.59
C ARG A 147 -2.21 25.45 8.34
N THR A 148 -1.69 25.84 7.18
CA THR A 148 -1.63 27.25 6.79
C THR A 148 -3.03 27.80 6.53
N ILE A 149 -3.91 27.05 5.87
CA ILE A 149 -5.32 27.45 5.66
C ILE A 149 -6.03 27.56 7.02
N GLU A 150 -5.84 26.63 7.95
CA GLU A 150 -6.37 26.70 9.32
C GLU A 150 -5.97 28.00 10.01
N THR A 151 -4.67 28.35 9.91
CA THR A 151 -4.12 29.59 10.47
C THR A 151 -4.78 30.82 9.85
N LEU A 152 -4.86 30.89 8.52
CA LEU A 152 -5.40 32.05 7.79
C LEU A 152 -6.91 32.24 7.97
N GLN A 153 -7.65 31.15 8.10
CA GLN A 153 -9.10 31.18 8.33
C GLN A 153 -9.46 31.32 9.81
N GLY A 154 -8.49 31.24 10.72
CA GLY A 154 -8.73 31.25 12.16
C GLY A 154 -9.58 30.05 12.62
N ALA A 155 -9.47 28.92 11.92
CA ALA A 155 -10.25 27.72 12.20
C ALA A 155 -9.71 26.99 13.45
N GLU A 156 -10.55 26.21 14.13
CA GLU A 156 -10.16 25.42 15.29
C GLU A 156 -9.38 24.14 14.95
N SER A 157 -9.52 23.68 13.72
CA SER A 157 -8.77 22.55 13.16
C SER A 157 -8.81 22.57 11.63
N VAL A 158 -7.91 21.84 10.99
CA VAL A 158 -7.87 21.68 9.52
C VAL A 158 -9.21 21.22 8.93
N TYR A 159 -9.98 20.44 9.67
CA TYR A 159 -11.30 19.96 9.24
C TYR A 159 -12.38 21.04 9.23
N ASP A 160 -12.17 22.16 9.92
CA ASP A 160 -13.11 23.28 10.00
C ASP A 160 -12.85 24.33 8.91
N THR A 161 -11.92 24.03 8.01
CA THR A 161 -11.56 24.88 6.87
C THR A 161 -12.39 24.52 5.63
N ASP A 162 -12.35 25.37 4.62
CA ASP A 162 -12.98 25.13 3.32
C ASP A 162 -12.41 23.92 2.57
N ALA A 163 -11.17 23.50 2.88
CA ALA A 163 -10.57 22.31 2.34
C ALA A 163 -11.35 21.01 2.64
N PHE A 164 -12.15 20.99 3.71
CA PHE A 164 -12.95 19.84 4.10
C PHE A 164 -14.46 20.09 4.10
N ALA A 165 -14.90 21.33 3.95
CA ALA A 165 -16.30 21.73 4.13
C ALA A 165 -17.28 20.89 3.31
N HIS A 166 -17.04 20.70 2.02
CA HIS A 166 -17.96 19.92 1.16
C HIS A 166 -17.91 18.42 1.48
N ILE A 167 -16.74 17.89 1.83
CA ILE A 167 -16.58 16.49 2.22
C ILE A 167 -17.38 16.21 3.50
N LEU A 168 -17.27 17.08 4.52
CA LEU A 168 -18.02 16.96 5.77
C LEU A 168 -19.54 17.12 5.54
N ALA A 169 -19.94 18.05 4.66
CA ALA A 169 -21.34 18.21 4.26
C ALA A 169 -21.89 16.95 3.60
N ARG A 170 -21.10 16.32 2.73
CA ARG A 170 -21.48 15.04 2.10
C ARG A 170 -21.64 13.91 3.11
N ILE A 171 -20.75 13.82 4.09
CA ILE A 171 -20.86 12.85 5.19
C ILE A 171 -22.11 13.12 6.02
N SER A 172 -22.46 14.38 6.31
CA SER A 172 -23.68 14.75 7.01
C SER A 172 -24.93 14.30 6.23
N GLU A 173 -24.97 14.55 4.93
CA GLU A 173 -26.06 14.13 4.05
C GLU A 173 -26.26 12.60 4.08
N LEU A 174 -25.16 11.84 3.94
CA LEU A 174 -25.20 10.37 3.87
C LEU A 174 -25.51 9.72 5.22
N SER A 175 -25.08 10.30 6.33
CA SER A 175 -25.27 9.76 7.68
C SER A 175 -26.54 10.26 8.38
N GLY A 176 -27.09 11.41 7.96
CA GLY A 176 -28.15 12.10 8.66
C GLY A 176 -27.74 12.71 10.00
N LYS A 177 -26.43 12.82 10.28
CA LYS A 177 -25.86 13.38 11.52
C LYS A 177 -25.16 14.68 11.25
N ASN A 178 -24.94 15.50 12.30
CA ASN A 178 -24.15 16.72 12.19
C ASN A 178 -22.72 16.49 12.71
N TYR A 179 -21.77 17.13 12.06
CA TYR A 179 -20.34 16.98 12.34
C TYR A 179 -19.96 17.18 13.81
N ARG A 180 -20.61 18.11 14.52
CA ARG A 180 -20.31 18.48 15.91
C ARG A 180 -21.34 18.01 16.94
N ASP A 181 -22.16 17.00 16.63
CA ASP A 181 -23.17 16.48 17.57
C ASP A 181 -22.55 16.03 18.90
N ASN A 182 -21.38 15.38 18.86
CA ASN A 182 -20.58 14.98 20.02
C ASN A 182 -19.15 14.62 19.59
N ALA A 183 -18.26 14.41 20.55
CA ALA A 183 -16.84 14.10 20.27
C ALA A 183 -16.63 12.82 19.44
N GLU A 184 -17.45 11.80 19.66
CA GLU A 184 -17.37 10.53 18.92
C GLU A 184 -17.78 10.71 17.45
N THR A 185 -18.89 11.39 17.22
CA THR A 185 -19.36 11.76 15.87
C THR A 185 -18.34 12.65 15.16
N THR A 186 -17.84 13.68 15.82
CA THR A 186 -16.80 14.57 15.28
C THR A 186 -15.57 13.77 14.84
N ARG A 187 -15.07 12.88 15.70
CA ARG A 187 -13.94 11.98 15.37
C ARG A 187 -14.22 11.10 14.17
N ALA A 188 -15.41 10.49 14.12
CA ALA A 188 -15.81 9.63 13.01
C ALA A 188 -15.86 10.38 11.67
N PHE A 189 -16.43 11.58 11.65
CA PHE A 189 -16.45 12.44 10.48
C PHE A 189 -15.05 12.76 9.98
N ARG A 190 -14.14 13.17 10.88
CA ARG A 190 -12.75 13.52 10.54
C ARG A 190 -12.01 12.32 9.93
N ILE A 191 -12.17 11.12 10.52
CA ILE A 191 -11.54 9.91 10.02
C ILE A 191 -12.05 9.55 8.63
N VAL A 192 -13.36 9.59 8.42
CA VAL A 192 -13.96 9.29 7.10
C VAL A 192 -13.48 10.30 6.05
N ALA A 193 -13.54 11.60 6.37
CA ALA A 193 -13.15 12.67 5.45
C ALA A 193 -11.68 12.56 5.04
N ASP A 194 -10.77 12.47 6.01
CA ASP A 194 -9.33 12.38 5.80
C ASP A 194 -8.94 11.13 4.98
N HIS A 195 -9.46 9.98 5.41
CA HIS A 195 -9.09 8.70 4.80
C HIS A 195 -9.64 8.53 3.39
N ILE A 196 -10.85 9.04 3.10
CA ILE A 196 -11.39 8.95 1.75
C ILE A 196 -10.73 9.97 0.83
N ARG A 197 -10.44 11.19 1.31
CA ARG A 197 -9.64 12.15 0.52
C ARG A 197 -8.29 11.54 0.15
N THR A 198 -7.54 11.04 1.12
CA THR A 198 -6.25 10.39 0.89
C THR A 198 -6.35 9.20 -0.06
N SER A 199 -7.38 8.34 0.14
CA SER A 199 -7.59 7.17 -0.72
C SER A 199 -7.92 7.55 -2.16
N ALA A 200 -8.71 8.61 -2.37
CA ALA A 200 -9.02 9.12 -3.71
C ALA A 200 -7.75 9.59 -4.45
N PHE A 201 -6.87 10.33 -3.78
CA PHE A 201 -5.59 10.74 -4.34
C PHE A 201 -4.66 9.56 -4.64
N MET A 202 -4.53 8.59 -3.73
CA MET A 202 -3.71 7.39 -3.98
C MET A 202 -4.23 6.54 -5.14
N LEU A 203 -5.55 6.39 -5.25
CA LEU A 203 -6.20 5.67 -6.35
C LEU A 203 -6.16 6.46 -7.65
N GLY A 204 -6.19 7.79 -7.58
CA GLY A 204 -6.08 8.70 -8.72
C GLY A 204 -4.67 8.80 -9.30
N ASP A 205 -3.63 8.47 -8.53
CA ASP A 205 -2.23 8.58 -8.96
C ASP A 205 -1.96 7.75 -10.23
N PRO A 206 -1.25 8.31 -11.23
CA PRO A 206 -0.89 7.58 -12.46
C PRO A 206 -0.10 6.29 -12.23
N ARG A 207 0.64 6.18 -11.12
CA ARG A 207 1.37 4.96 -10.72
C ARG A 207 0.45 3.82 -10.29
N SER A 208 -0.86 4.09 -10.15
CA SER A 208 -1.89 3.06 -9.98
C SER A 208 -1.73 2.18 -8.73
N VAL A 209 -1.63 2.81 -7.55
CA VAL A 209 -1.67 2.08 -6.28
C VAL A 209 -3.08 1.51 -6.05
N THR A 210 -3.17 0.20 -5.82
CA THR A 210 -4.44 -0.48 -5.52
C THR A 210 -4.39 -1.18 -4.16
N PRO A 211 -5.55 -1.39 -3.49
CA PRO A 211 -5.59 -2.06 -2.19
C PRO A 211 -4.98 -3.47 -2.25
N SER A 212 -3.94 -3.72 -1.46
CA SER A 212 -3.22 -4.99 -1.42
C SER A 212 -2.84 -5.41 0.01
N ASN A 213 -2.09 -6.51 0.17
CA ASN A 213 -1.57 -6.97 1.46
C ASN A 213 -0.13 -6.52 1.73
N VAL A 214 0.48 -5.78 0.82
CA VAL A 214 1.89 -5.37 0.88
C VAL A 214 2.06 -3.91 0.52
N ASP A 215 3.14 -3.31 1.02
CA ASP A 215 3.63 -1.98 0.68
C ASP A 215 2.55 -0.87 0.74
N GLN A 216 2.58 0.06 -0.19
CA GLN A 216 1.63 1.18 -0.27
C GLN A 216 0.17 0.73 -0.41
N GLY A 217 -0.07 -0.40 -1.08
CA GLY A 217 -1.40 -0.97 -1.23
C GLY A 217 -1.98 -1.47 0.09
N TYR A 218 -1.14 -1.90 1.04
CA TYR A 218 -1.58 -2.23 2.40
C TYR A 218 -2.03 -0.98 3.16
N ILE A 219 -1.28 0.11 3.06
CA ILE A 219 -1.66 1.40 3.67
C ILE A 219 -3.02 1.86 3.13
N LEU A 220 -3.18 1.88 1.80
CA LEU A 220 -4.44 2.25 1.15
C LEU A 220 -5.61 1.39 1.62
N ARG A 221 -5.43 0.06 1.64
CA ARG A 221 -6.45 -0.87 2.15
C ARG A 221 -6.84 -0.57 3.60
N ARG A 222 -5.87 -0.28 4.46
CA ARG A 222 -6.10 0.06 5.87
C ARG A 222 -6.90 1.36 6.01
N LEU A 223 -6.59 2.39 5.23
CA LEU A 223 -7.33 3.66 5.23
C LEU A 223 -8.80 3.44 4.81
N ILE A 224 -9.04 2.75 3.70
CA ILE A 224 -10.40 2.46 3.20
C ILE A 224 -11.20 1.68 4.24
N ARG A 225 -10.62 0.63 4.82
CA ARG A 225 -11.30 -0.20 5.83
C ARG A 225 -11.61 0.57 7.11
N ARG A 226 -10.70 1.45 7.53
CA ARG A 226 -10.92 2.30 8.69
C ARG A 226 -12.04 3.30 8.43
N ALA A 227 -12.04 3.95 7.26
CA ALA A 227 -13.14 4.82 6.85
C ALA A 227 -14.48 4.07 6.85
N LEU A 228 -14.53 2.85 6.29
CA LEU A 228 -15.76 2.04 6.27
C LEU A 228 -16.28 1.73 7.68
N ARG A 229 -15.39 1.36 8.62
CA ARG A 229 -15.80 1.11 10.01
C ARG A 229 -16.52 2.32 10.61
N TYR A 230 -15.94 3.52 10.44
CA TYR A 230 -16.54 4.76 10.98
C TYR A 230 -17.78 5.20 10.17
N ALA A 231 -17.81 4.96 8.87
CA ALA A 231 -19.02 5.19 8.06
C ALA A 231 -20.20 4.32 8.56
N MET A 232 -19.97 3.04 8.87
CA MET A 232 -20.97 2.15 9.47
C MET A 232 -21.41 2.62 10.86
N GLN A 233 -20.47 3.10 11.70
CA GLN A 233 -20.77 3.68 13.02
C GLN A 233 -21.64 4.94 12.91
N LEU A 234 -21.43 5.74 11.87
CA LEU A 234 -22.27 6.88 11.54
C LEU A 234 -23.65 6.49 10.98
N GLY A 235 -23.86 5.21 10.64
CA GLY A 235 -25.11 4.72 10.06
C GLY A 235 -25.25 4.99 8.56
N MET A 236 -24.14 5.22 7.87
CA MET A 236 -24.13 5.50 6.43
C MET A 236 -24.56 4.27 5.61
N PRO A 237 -25.25 4.45 4.48
CA PRO A 237 -25.66 3.35 3.61
C PRO A 237 -24.45 2.70 2.89
N GLU A 238 -24.69 1.54 2.28
CA GLU A 238 -23.71 0.86 1.41
C GLU A 238 -23.31 1.76 0.23
N ASN A 239 -22.08 1.58 -0.26
CA ASN A 239 -21.46 2.39 -1.32
C ASN A 239 -21.42 3.89 -0.98
N SER A 240 -21.14 4.22 0.28
CA SER A 240 -21.00 5.60 0.73
C SER A 240 -19.61 6.16 0.46
N LEU A 241 -18.57 5.31 0.51
CA LEU A 241 -17.19 5.77 0.38
C LEU A 241 -16.92 6.34 -1.01
N SER A 242 -17.44 5.70 -2.05
CA SER A 242 -17.36 6.21 -3.42
C SER A 242 -18.07 7.54 -3.61
N LYS A 243 -19.26 7.72 -3.00
CA LYS A 243 -20.00 8.98 -3.05
C LYS A 243 -19.28 10.15 -2.37
N ILE A 244 -18.50 9.87 -1.32
CA ILE A 244 -17.64 10.89 -0.70
C ILE A 244 -16.46 11.19 -1.63
N ALA A 245 -15.87 10.17 -2.27
CA ALA A 245 -14.78 10.36 -3.21
C ALA A 245 -15.20 11.19 -4.44
N GLU A 246 -16.44 11.09 -4.92
CA GLU A 246 -17.00 11.97 -5.96
C GLU A 246 -16.90 13.46 -5.55
N THR A 247 -17.18 13.78 -4.28
CA THR A 247 -17.01 15.14 -3.78
C THR A 247 -15.54 15.56 -3.80
N VAL A 248 -14.62 14.68 -3.40
CA VAL A 248 -13.18 14.95 -3.48
C VAL A 248 -12.74 15.21 -4.92
N ILE A 249 -13.21 14.41 -5.87
CA ILE A 249 -12.89 14.57 -7.30
C ILE A 249 -13.46 15.90 -7.83
N SER A 250 -14.66 16.27 -7.41
CA SER A 250 -15.27 17.55 -7.77
C SER A 250 -14.46 18.75 -7.28
N ASP A 251 -14.06 18.73 -5.99
CA ASP A 251 -13.38 19.86 -5.34
C ASP A 251 -11.93 20.03 -5.83
N TYR A 252 -11.22 18.92 -6.02
CA TYR A 252 -9.79 18.94 -6.31
C TYR A 252 -9.43 18.68 -7.78
N GLY A 253 -10.35 18.16 -8.58
CA GLY A 253 -10.06 17.70 -9.95
C GLY A 253 -9.74 18.80 -10.97
N GLU A 254 -9.85 20.08 -10.62
CA GLU A 254 -9.33 21.19 -11.47
C GLU A 254 -7.82 21.39 -11.29
N VAL A 255 -7.36 21.24 -10.04
CA VAL A 255 -5.95 21.40 -9.69
C VAL A 255 -5.17 20.09 -9.92
N TYR A 256 -5.84 18.96 -9.73
CA TYR A 256 -5.31 17.60 -9.87
C TYR A 256 -6.12 16.82 -10.92
N PRO A 257 -5.88 17.05 -12.21
CA PRO A 257 -6.69 16.48 -13.31
C PRO A 257 -6.70 14.94 -13.31
N GLU A 258 -5.65 14.30 -12.77
CA GLU A 258 -5.57 12.85 -12.62
C GLU A 258 -6.71 12.25 -11.78
N LEU A 259 -7.33 13.02 -10.90
CA LEU A 259 -8.51 12.56 -10.15
C LEU A 259 -9.70 12.37 -11.08
N ARG A 260 -9.94 13.29 -12.03
CA ARG A 260 -11.01 13.17 -13.04
C ARG A 260 -10.70 12.09 -14.06
N GLU A 261 -9.45 12.05 -14.55
CA GLU A 261 -9.01 11.05 -15.54
C GLU A 261 -9.15 9.63 -15.02
N ASN A 262 -8.97 9.42 -13.71
CA ASN A 262 -9.03 8.12 -13.06
C ASN A 262 -10.29 7.90 -12.21
N GLU A 263 -11.32 8.73 -12.32
CA GLU A 263 -12.57 8.68 -11.55
C GLU A 263 -13.19 7.27 -11.55
N ALA A 264 -13.38 6.68 -12.73
CA ALA A 264 -13.95 5.33 -12.85
C ALA A 264 -13.13 4.26 -12.09
N ARG A 265 -11.81 4.43 -11.98
CA ARG A 265 -10.94 3.55 -11.20
C ARG A 265 -11.13 3.79 -9.70
N ILE A 266 -11.13 5.05 -9.27
CA ILE A 266 -11.32 5.43 -7.87
C ILE A 266 -12.63 4.83 -7.33
N ILE A 267 -13.73 5.07 -8.01
CA ILE A 267 -15.06 4.57 -7.62
C ILE A 267 -15.07 3.04 -7.56
N ARG A 268 -14.61 2.36 -8.61
CA ARG A 268 -14.59 0.90 -8.68
C ARG A 268 -13.77 0.25 -7.58
N GLU A 269 -12.59 0.77 -7.26
CA GLU A 269 -11.73 0.20 -6.23
C GLU A 269 -12.29 0.42 -4.83
N LEU A 270 -12.89 1.58 -4.55
CA LEU A 270 -13.59 1.86 -3.29
C LEU A 270 -14.77 0.93 -3.11
N ASP A 271 -15.68 0.83 -4.09
CA ASP A 271 -16.85 -0.05 -4.02
C ASP A 271 -16.45 -1.52 -3.86
N THR A 272 -15.39 -1.93 -4.56
CA THR A 272 -14.88 -3.30 -4.48
C THR A 272 -14.35 -3.64 -3.09
N GLU A 273 -13.55 -2.74 -2.48
CA GLU A 273 -12.97 -2.98 -1.15
C GLU A 273 -14.04 -2.83 -0.05
N GLU A 274 -14.99 -1.90 -0.21
CA GLU A 274 -16.16 -1.75 0.67
C GLU A 274 -16.99 -3.03 0.70
N ALA A 275 -17.42 -3.54 -0.45
CA ALA A 275 -18.22 -4.76 -0.56
C ALA A 275 -17.50 -6.01 -0.01
N ARG A 276 -16.18 -6.09 -0.20
CA ARG A 276 -15.36 -7.19 0.34
C ARG A 276 -15.27 -7.15 1.84
N PHE A 277 -15.03 -5.96 2.40
CA PHE A 277 -14.73 -5.83 3.82
C PHE A 277 -15.98 -5.77 4.68
N GLN A 278 -17.10 -5.29 4.17
CA GLN A 278 -18.34 -5.13 4.93
C GLN A 278 -18.81 -6.43 5.59
N ARG A 279 -18.75 -7.56 4.86
CA ARG A 279 -19.10 -8.89 5.41
C ARG A 279 -18.14 -9.34 6.49
N THR A 280 -16.84 -9.17 6.27
CA THR A 280 -15.80 -9.57 7.22
C THR A 280 -15.80 -8.66 8.43
N LEU A 281 -16.04 -7.36 8.26
CA LEU A 281 -16.13 -6.37 9.33
C LEU A 281 -17.25 -6.72 10.31
N THR A 282 -18.47 -6.96 9.82
CA THR A 282 -19.62 -7.34 10.67
C THR A 282 -19.33 -8.59 11.48
N ASN A 283 -18.74 -9.61 10.87
CA ASN A 283 -18.37 -10.87 11.55
C ASN A 283 -17.25 -10.68 12.55
N GLY A 284 -16.24 -9.89 12.20
CA GLY A 284 -15.09 -9.60 13.06
C GLY A 284 -15.48 -8.74 14.28
N MET A 285 -16.34 -7.76 14.10
CA MET A 285 -16.90 -6.98 15.22
C MET A 285 -17.70 -7.86 16.18
N ARG A 286 -18.52 -8.77 15.66
CA ARG A 286 -19.25 -9.75 16.48
C ARG A 286 -18.29 -10.68 17.25
N GLU A 287 -17.23 -11.13 16.60
CA GLU A 287 -16.20 -11.95 17.25
C GLU A 287 -15.45 -11.17 18.32
N PHE A 288 -15.06 -9.91 18.05
CA PHE A 288 -14.43 -9.04 19.04
C PHE A 288 -15.34 -8.84 20.25
N GLU A 289 -16.61 -8.52 20.07
CA GLU A 289 -17.59 -8.41 21.15
C GLU A 289 -17.71 -9.70 21.96
N ARG A 290 -17.64 -10.87 21.32
CA ARG A 290 -17.70 -12.17 21.97
C ARG A 290 -16.46 -12.47 22.83
N ILE A 291 -15.29 -11.97 22.41
CA ILE A 291 -14.03 -12.27 23.10
C ILE A 291 -13.63 -11.21 24.13
N LYS A 292 -14.02 -9.93 23.95
CA LYS A 292 -13.55 -8.82 24.79
C LYS A 292 -13.78 -9.04 26.30
N GLY A 293 -14.85 -9.72 26.68
CA GLY A 293 -15.17 -10.05 28.09
C GLY A 293 -14.40 -11.24 28.67
N LYS A 294 -13.52 -11.91 27.90
CA LYS A 294 -12.79 -13.10 28.35
C LYS A 294 -11.40 -12.78 28.91
N PHE A 295 -10.95 -11.55 28.80
CA PHE A 295 -9.61 -11.12 29.19
C PHE A 295 -9.65 -10.41 30.54
N GLU A 296 -9.60 -11.19 31.66
CA GLU A 296 -9.65 -10.69 33.04
C GLU A 296 -8.50 -9.72 33.35
N ASN A 297 -7.36 -9.86 32.67
CA ASN A 297 -6.19 -8.98 32.81
C ASN A 297 -6.27 -7.73 31.92
N GLY A 298 -7.34 -7.53 31.13
CA GLY A 298 -7.52 -6.41 30.24
C GLY A 298 -6.63 -6.44 28.99
N ILE A 299 -5.99 -7.60 28.69
CA ILE A 299 -5.08 -7.74 27.54
C ILE A 299 -5.61 -8.81 26.59
N ILE A 300 -5.90 -8.45 25.34
CA ILE A 300 -6.20 -9.39 24.27
C ILE A 300 -4.90 -10.07 23.85
N ASP A 301 -4.83 -11.39 24.02
CA ASP A 301 -3.62 -12.14 23.67
C ASP A 301 -3.33 -12.16 22.16
N GLY A 302 -2.05 -12.37 21.81
CA GLY A 302 -1.58 -12.32 20.43
C GLY A 302 -2.23 -13.34 19.51
N LYS A 303 -2.66 -14.52 20.01
CA LYS A 303 -3.34 -15.53 19.19
C LYS A 303 -4.75 -15.11 18.78
N ASN A 304 -5.50 -14.51 19.71
CA ASN A 304 -6.82 -13.96 19.41
C ASN A 304 -6.73 -12.72 18.48
N ALA A 305 -5.74 -11.86 18.70
CA ALA A 305 -5.46 -10.75 17.79
C ALA A 305 -5.08 -11.24 16.39
N PHE A 306 -4.23 -12.27 16.29
CA PHE A 306 -3.88 -12.88 15.00
C PHE A 306 -5.08 -13.56 14.34
N ARG A 307 -5.97 -14.19 15.08
CA ARG A 307 -7.20 -14.77 14.54
C ARG A 307 -8.13 -13.71 13.94
N LEU A 308 -8.26 -12.55 14.58
CA LEU A 308 -9.02 -11.42 14.01
C LEU A 308 -8.39 -10.95 12.71
N PHE A 309 -7.06 -10.91 12.61
CA PHE A 309 -6.34 -10.56 11.41
C PHE A 309 -6.51 -11.60 10.29
N ASP A 310 -6.20 -12.87 10.56
CA ASP A 310 -6.16 -13.94 9.56
C ASP A 310 -7.56 -14.33 9.06
N THR A 311 -8.50 -14.51 9.99
CA THR A 311 -9.84 -15.02 9.68
C THR A 311 -10.81 -13.91 9.24
N PHE A 312 -10.71 -12.73 9.84
CA PHE A 312 -11.65 -11.62 9.62
C PHE A 312 -11.01 -10.42 8.91
N GLY A 313 -9.73 -10.52 8.52
CA GLY A 313 -9.04 -9.45 7.79
C GLY A 313 -8.94 -8.14 8.55
N PHE A 314 -8.96 -8.17 9.90
CA PHE A 314 -8.75 -7.00 10.74
C PHE A 314 -7.27 -6.69 10.81
N PRO A 315 -6.80 -5.54 10.33
CA PRO A 315 -5.46 -5.08 10.64
C PRO A 315 -5.24 -5.03 12.15
N ILE A 316 -4.02 -5.28 12.60
CA ILE A 316 -3.72 -5.28 14.05
C ILE A 316 -4.10 -3.94 14.69
N GLU A 317 -3.89 -2.84 13.96
CA GLU A 317 -4.22 -1.50 14.40
C GLU A 317 -5.72 -1.31 14.65
N PHE A 318 -6.59 -2.05 13.93
CA PHE A 318 -8.04 -2.05 14.21
C PHE A 318 -8.35 -2.75 15.52
N THR A 319 -7.69 -3.89 15.76
CA THR A 319 -7.84 -4.62 17.02
C THR A 319 -7.37 -3.76 18.18
N GLU A 320 -6.24 -3.06 18.06
CA GLU A 320 -5.73 -2.11 19.06
C GLU A 320 -6.68 -0.93 19.28
N GLU A 321 -7.23 -0.34 18.22
CA GLU A 321 -8.19 0.76 18.32
C GLU A 321 -9.47 0.33 19.03
N MET A 322 -10.04 -0.81 18.64
CA MET A 322 -11.23 -1.38 19.28
C MET A 322 -10.97 -1.78 20.74
N ALA A 323 -9.80 -2.34 21.03
CA ALA A 323 -9.38 -2.68 22.39
C ALA A 323 -9.33 -1.41 23.25
N ARG A 324 -8.67 -0.36 22.80
CA ARG A 324 -8.55 0.92 23.51
C ARG A 324 -9.92 1.57 23.77
N GLU A 325 -10.82 1.54 22.79
CA GLU A 325 -12.21 2.03 22.94
C GLU A 325 -13.00 1.27 24.01
N ASN A 326 -12.59 0.02 24.31
CA ASN A 326 -13.21 -0.82 25.34
C ASN A 326 -12.38 -0.94 26.63
N GLY A 327 -11.37 -0.07 26.82
CA GLY A 327 -10.51 -0.11 28.02
C GLY A 327 -9.55 -1.30 28.09
N LEU A 328 -9.30 -1.95 26.94
CA LEU A 328 -8.40 -3.09 26.80
C LEU A 328 -7.10 -2.68 26.07
N THR A 329 -6.09 -3.54 26.16
CA THR A 329 -4.85 -3.47 25.37
C THR A 329 -4.68 -4.74 24.55
N VAL A 330 -3.69 -4.77 23.65
CA VAL A 330 -3.40 -5.93 22.79
C VAL A 330 -1.95 -6.35 22.98
N ASP A 331 -1.71 -7.65 23.09
CA ASP A 331 -0.38 -8.25 23.05
C ASP A 331 0.15 -8.26 21.60
N VAL A 332 0.75 -7.13 21.20
CA VAL A 332 1.29 -6.93 19.83
C VAL A 332 2.49 -7.84 19.57
N GLU A 333 3.32 -8.11 20.59
CA GLU A 333 4.48 -9.02 20.44
C GLU A 333 4.01 -10.46 20.20
N GLY A 334 3.02 -10.92 20.97
CA GLY A 334 2.40 -12.23 20.73
C GLY A 334 1.70 -12.32 19.37
N PHE A 335 1.11 -11.23 18.88
CA PHE A 335 0.57 -11.15 17.51
C PHE A 335 1.69 -11.30 16.47
N ARG A 336 2.80 -10.58 16.62
CA ARG A 336 3.94 -10.67 15.69
C ARG A 336 4.51 -12.09 15.65
N ALA A 337 4.67 -12.72 16.80
CA ALA A 337 5.13 -14.10 16.89
C ALA A 337 4.18 -15.07 16.17
N ALA A 338 2.86 -14.95 16.37
CA ALA A 338 1.86 -15.76 15.68
C ALA A 338 1.84 -15.52 14.16
N PHE A 339 2.03 -14.27 13.74
CA PHE A 339 2.12 -13.89 12.33
C PHE A 339 3.37 -14.47 11.66
N GLU A 340 4.53 -14.40 12.31
CA GLU A 340 5.79 -14.97 11.82
C GLU A 340 5.71 -16.50 11.74
N GLU A 341 5.14 -17.16 12.76
CA GLU A 341 4.91 -18.60 12.75
C GLU A 341 4.03 -19.02 11.57
N HIS A 342 2.95 -18.27 11.31
CA HIS A 342 2.08 -18.50 10.16
C HIS A 342 2.80 -18.25 8.83
N GLN A 343 3.62 -17.20 8.73
CA GLN A 343 4.45 -16.94 7.54
C GLN A 343 5.47 -18.07 7.31
N GLN A 344 6.14 -18.54 8.38
CA GLN A 344 7.09 -19.64 8.26
C GLN A 344 6.41 -20.95 7.83
N LYS A 345 5.24 -21.26 8.38
CA LYS A 345 4.43 -22.41 7.93
C LYS A 345 4.01 -22.26 6.46
N SER A 346 3.63 -21.05 6.05
CA SER A 346 3.28 -20.75 4.65
C SER A 346 4.51 -20.81 3.73
N LYS A 347 5.68 -20.32 4.17
CA LYS A 347 6.96 -20.43 3.43
C LYS A 347 7.44 -21.88 3.36
N ALA A 348 7.45 -22.61 4.47
CA ALA A 348 7.79 -24.02 4.48
C ALA A 348 6.85 -24.86 3.58
N GLY A 349 5.54 -24.55 3.61
CA GLY A 349 4.58 -25.09 2.67
C GLY A 349 4.82 -24.64 1.22
N ALA A 350 5.44 -23.47 1.00
CA ALA A 350 5.82 -22.97 -0.31
C ALA A 350 7.20 -23.50 -0.77
N GLU A 351 8.18 -23.62 0.13
CA GLU A 351 9.49 -24.21 -0.19
C GLU A 351 9.39 -25.70 -0.58
N HIS A 352 8.48 -26.46 0.05
CA HIS A 352 8.10 -27.78 -0.45
C HIS A 352 7.32 -27.71 -1.78
N LYS A 353 6.79 -26.56 -2.19
CA LYS A 353 6.06 -26.32 -3.46
C LYS A 353 6.92 -25.72 -4.58
N PHE A 354 8.11 -25.21 -4.30
CA PHE A 354 8.94 -24.48 -5.27
C PHE A 354 9.98 -25.37 -6.01
N LYS A 355 9.57 -26.57 -6.42
CA LYS A 355 10.19 -27.28 -7.56
C LYS A 355 9.16 -27.35 -8.68
N GLY A 356 8.93 -26.25 -9.39
CA GLY A 356 7.99 -26.20 -10.51
C GLY A 356 6.50 -26.44 -10.17
N GLY A 357 6.08 -26.26 -8.91
CA GLY A 357 4.70 -26.55 -8.48
C GLY A 357 4.39 -28.04 -8.24
N LEU A 358 5.40 -28.90 -8.26
CA LEU A 358 5.31 -30.35 -8.10
C LEU A 358 5.33 -30.72 -6.61
N ALA A 359 4.40 -31.58 -6.19
CA ALA A 359 4.38 -32.14 -4.84
C ALA A 359 5.52 -33.15 -4.62
N GLU A 360 5.82 -33.95 -5.64
CA GLU A 360 6.89 -34.95 -5.71
C GLU A 360 7.41 -35.05 -7.15
N ALA A 361 8.66 -35.48 -7.35
CA ALA A 361 9.23 -35.67 -8.68
C ALA A 361 9.02 -37.13 -9.14
N THR A 362 7.85 -37.41 -9.66
CA THR A 362 7.49 -38.72 -10.27
C THR A 362 7.23 -38.57 -11.77
N ASP A 363 7.13 -39.66 -12.50
CA ASP A 363 6.82 -39.66 -13.93
C ASP A 363 5.42 -39.04 -14.20
N GLU A 364 4.44 -39.34 -13.34
CA GLU A 364 3.09 -38.80 -13.42
C GLU A 364 3.09 -37.26 -13.23
N THR A 365 3.86 -36.77 -12.25
CA THR A 365 3.96 -35.32 -12.02
C THR A 365 4.73 -34.60 -13.13
N ALA A 366 5.74 -35.22 -13.75
CA ALA A 366 6.44 -34.72 -14.93
C ALA A 366 5.51 -34.58 -16.14
N LYS A 367 4.65 -35.59 -16.39
CA LYS A 367 3.61 -35.54 -17.44
C LYS A 367 2.61 -34.41 -17.17
N LEU A 368 2.08 -34.29 -15.95
CA LEU A 368 1.15 -33.24 -15.61
C LEU A 368 1.81 -31.83 -15.63
N HIS A 369 3.11 -31.73 -15.37
CA HIS A 369 3.87 -30.51 -15.51
C HIS A 369 3.99 -30.09 -16.98
N THR A 370 4.29 -31.00 -17.84
CA THR A 370 4.30 -30.81 -19.30
C THR A 370 2.92 -30.33 -19.79
N ALA A 371 1.84 -31.00 -19.35
CA ALA A 371 0.47 -30.60 -19.67
C ALA A 371 0.13 -29.17 -19.16
N THR A 372 0.77 -28.73 -18.09
CA THR A 372 0.58 -27.34 -17.57
C THR A 372 1.11 -26.29 -18.56
N HIS A 373 2.26 -26.54 -19.21
CA HIS A 373 2.80 -25.63 -20.21
C HIS A 373 1.92 -25.61 -21.48
N LEU A 374 1.45 -26.78 -21.94
CA LEU A 374 0.51 -26.84 -23.07
C LEU A 374 -0.81 -26.11 -22.72
N LEU A 375 -1.31 -26.25 -21.49
CA LEU A 375 -2.50 -25.54 -21.02
C LEU A 375 -2.28 -24.03 -21.03
N GLN A 376 -1.13 -23.54 -20.57
CA GLN A 376 -0.82 -22.09 -20.60
C GLN A 376 -0.80 -21.56 -22.03
N ALA A 377 -0.15 -22.27 -22.94
CA ALA A 377 -0.09 -21.89 -24.36
C ALA A 377 -1.49 -21.85 -24.99
N ALA A 378 -2.31 -22.89 -24.73
CA ALA A 378 -3.69 -22.96 -25.23
C ALA A 378 -4.57 -21.84 -24.67
N LEU A 379 -4.47 -21.53 -23.38
CA LEU A 379 -5.20 -20.41 -22.76
C LEU A 379 -4.82 -19.05 -23.38
N ARG A 380 -3.54 -18.81 -23.62
CA ARG A 380 -3.07 -17.60 -24.29
C ARG A 380 -3.62 -17.46 -25.71
N LYS A 381 -3.67 -18.57 -26.45
CA LYS A 381 -4.19 -18.60 -27.82
C LYS A 381 -5.70 -18.39 -27.89
N VAL A 382 -6.47 -18.95 -26.95
CA VAL A 382 -7.95 -18.92 -26.98
C VAL A 382 -8.51 -17.67 -26.29
N LEU A 383 -7.89 -17.22 -25.21
CA LEU A 383 -8.43 -16.13 -24.40
C LEU A 383 -7.77 -14.78 -24.70
N ASP A 384 -6.48 -14.68 -24.47
CA ASP A 384 -5.69 -13.46 -24.68
C ASP A 384 -4.21 -13.73 -24.42
N GLU A 385 -3.31 -13.10 -25.20
CA GLU A 385 -1.85 -13.23 -25.05
C GLU A 385 -1.33 -12.71 -23.71
N SER A 386 -2.07 -11.85 -23.00
CA SER A 386 -1.72 -11.34 -21.69
C SER A 386 -1.98 -12.33 -20.55
N VAL A 387 -2.63 -13.48 -20.84
CA VAL A 387 -2.83 -14.54 -19.85
C VAL A 387 -1.49 -15.02 -19.32
N ALA A 388 -1.32 -14.91 -18.00
CA ALA A 388 -0.09 -15.31 -17.31
C ALA A 388 -0.42 -16.21 -16.12
N GLN A 389 0.45 -17.20 -15.88
CA GLN A 389 0.35 -18.04 -14.69
C GLN A 389 0.49 -17.19 -13.41
N ARG A 390 -0.40 -17.45 -12.45
CA ARG A 390 -0.39 -16.86 -11.09
C ARG A 390 -0.07 -17.89 -10.01
N GLY A 391 -0.14 -19.17 -10.35
CA GLY A 391 0.22 -20.28 -9.48
C GLY A 391 -0.08 -21.62 -10.11
N SER A 392 0.59 -22.67 -9.64
CA SER A 392 0.30 -24.05 -10.00
C SER A 392 0.47 -24.97 -8.79
N ASN A 393 -0.20 -26.10 -8.83
CA ASN A 393 0.00 -27.20 -7.88
C ASN A 393 -0.28 -28.51 -8.58
N ILE A 394 0.74 -29.37 -8.67
CA ILE A 394 0.72 -30.63 -9.40
C ILE A 394 0.94 -31.75 -8.41
N THR A 395 0.03 -32.69 -8.38
CA THR A 395 0.11 -33.96 -7.63
C THR A 395 0.05 -35.11 -8.65
N ALA A 396 0.32 -36.33 -8.24
CA ALA A 396 0.20 -37.51 -9.14
C ALA A 396 -1.20 -37.67 -9.76
N GLU A 397 -2.24 -37.14 -9.11
CA GLU A 397 -3.64 -37.30 -9.52
C GLU A 397 -4.17 -36.17 -10.41
N ARG A 398 -3.63 -34.95 -10.29
CA ARG A 398 -4.16 -33.77 -10.95
C ARG A 398 -3.18 -32.61 -11.04
N LEU A 399 -3.44 -31.70 -11.97
CA LEU A 399 -2.89 -30.36 -11.96
C LEU A 399 -3.94 -29.34 -11.54
N ARG A 400 -3.49 -28.26 -10.87
CA ARG A 400 -4.22 -27.02 -10.63
C ARG A 400 -3.40 -25.88 -11.24
N PHE A 401 -4.05 -25.07 -12.06
CA PHE A 401 -3.44 -23.95 -12.74
C PHE A 401 -4.24 -22.67 -12.47
N ASP A 402 -3.59 -21.69 -11.85
CA ASP A 402 -4.17 -20.38 -11.55
C ASP A 402 -3.59 -19.36 -12.55
N PHE A 403 -4.43 -18.59 -13.24
CA PHE A 403 -4.01 -17.66 -14.30
C PHE A 403 -4.78 -16.33 -14.25
N SER A 404 -4.14 -15.27 -14.77
CA SER A 404 -4.75 -13.93 -14.85
C SER A 404 -5.81 -13.92 -15.95
N PHE A 405 -7.09 -13.69 -15.57
CA PHE A 405 -8.17 -13.45 -16.50
C PHE A 405 -9.36 -12.78 -15.77
N PRO A 406 -9.95 -11.69 -16.32
CA PRO A 406 -10.86 -10.85 -15.56
C PRO A 406 -12.28 -11.42 -15.43
N ARG A 407 -12.69 -12.35 -16.29
CA ARG A 407 -14.04 -12.93 -16.31
C ARG A 407 -14.03 -14.45 -16.20
N LYS A 408 -15.20 -15.05 -16.05
CA LYS A 408 -15.38 -16.50 -16.16
C LYS A 408 -15.07 -16.97 -17.59
N VAL A 409 -14.35 -18.08 -17.72
CA VAL A 409 -14.12 -18.74 -19.01
C VAL A 409 -15.39 -19.46 -19.43
N THR A 410 -15.79 -19.28 -20.68
CA THR A 410 -17.03 -19.91 -21.20
C THR A 410 -16.84 -21.41 -21.45
N PRO A 411 -17.93 -22.19 -21.48
CA PRO A 411 -17.82 -23.60 -21.81
C PRO A 411 -17.25 -23.89 -23.22
N GLU A 412 -17.49 -22.97 -24.16
CA GLU A 412 -16.95 -23.04 -25.54
C GLU A 412 -15.43 -22.84 -25.53
N GLU A 413 -14.97 -21.78 -24.83
CA GLU A 413 -13.54 -21.51 -24.67
C GLU A 413 -12.81 -22.66 -23.97
N LEU A 414 -13.40 -23.25 -22.91
CA LEU A 414 -12.81 -24.38 -22.20
C LEU A 414 -12.69 -25.63 -23.12
N ARG A 415 -13.69 -25.86 -23.99
CA ARG A 415 -13.63 -26.96 -24.97
C ARG A 415 -12.52 -26.75 -26.01
N GLU A 416 -12.36 -25.52 -26.50
CA GLU A 416 -11.31 -25.20 -27.47
C GLU A 416 -9.92 -25.30 -26.83
N VAL A 417 -9.74 -24.82 -25.55
CA VAL A 417 -8.50 -25.03 -24.80
C VAL A 417 -8.18 -26.48 -24.61
N GLU A 418 -9.14 -27.32 -24.20
CA GLU A 418 -8.98 -28.77 -24.01
C GLU A 418 -8.60 -29.44 -25.33
N LYS A 419 -9.22 -29.05 -26.43
CA LYS A 419 -8.94 -29.52 -27.77
C LYS A 419 -7.49 -29.21 -28.22
N LEU A 420 -7.07 -27.96 -28.08
CA LEU A 420 -5.70 -27.51 -28.45
C LEU A 420 -4.62 -28.23 -27.65
N VAL A 421 -4.85 -28.48 -26.36
CA VAL A 421 -3.92 -29.26 -25.53
C VAL A 421 -3.85 -30.70 -26.03
N ASN A 422 -4.98 -31.34 -26.36
CA ASN A 422 -4.99 -32.70 -26.87
C ASN A 422 -4.39 -32.81 -28.29
N GLU A 423 -4.58 -31.80 -29.14
CA GLU A 423 -3.89 -31.72 -30.45
C GLU A 423 -2.36 -31.74 -30.30
N ALA A 424 -1.83 -30.96 -29.31
CA ALA A 424 -0.39 -30.98 -29.03
C ALA A 424 0.09 -32.32 -28.46
N ILE A 425 -0.74 -33.00 -27.68
CA ILE A 425 -0.48 -34.33 -27.15
C ILE A 425 -0.47 -35.35 -28.29
N ASP A 426 -1.47 -35.32 -29.18
CA ASP A 426 -1.61 -36.25 -30.27
C ASP A 426 -0.55 -36.07 -31.37
N ALA A 427 0.02 -34.87 -31.48
CA ALA A 427 1.13 -34.59 -32.38
C ALA A 427 2.43 -35.33 -32.00
N GLY A 428 2.57 -35.75 -30.74
CA GLY A 428 3.70 -36.60 -30.29
C GLY A 428 5.07 -35.92 -30.49
N VAL A 429 5.21 -34.64 -30.16
CA VAL A 429 6.46 -33.91 -30.38
C VAL A 429 7.46 -34.14 -29.24
N ASP A 430 8.74 -34.23 -29.60
CA ASP A 430 9.83 -34.34 -28.63
C ASP A 430 9.98 -33.04 -27.83
N ILE A 431 10.26 -33.18 -26.54
CA ILE A 431 10.47 -32.07 -25.63
C ILE A 431 11.96 -31.84 -25.47
N THR A 432 12.43 -30.70 -25.93
CA THR A 432 13.85 -30.32 -25.83
C THR A 432 14.10 -29.38 -24.68
N CYS A 433 15.28 -29.49 -24.04
CA CYS A 433 15.73 -28.64 -22.98
C CYS A 433 17.11 -28.07 -23.33
N GLU A 434 17.23 -26.77 -23.41
CA GLU A 434 18.48 -26.08 -23.68
C GLU A 434 18.79 -25.06 -22.56
N GLU A 435 20.08 -24.94 -22.19
CA GLU A 435 20.55 -23.92 -21.26
C GLU A 435 21.09 -22.72 -22.02
N MET A 436 20.52 -21.55 -21.75
CA MET A 436 20.90 -20.29 -22.38
C MET A 436 20.82 -19.11 -21.42
N THR A 437 21.27 -17.96 -21.83
CA THR A 437 21.09 -16.71 -21.05
C THR A 437 19.64 -16.21 -21.14
N VAL A 438 19.22 -15.42 -20.16
CA VAL A 438 17.88 -14.82 -20.16
C VAL A 438 17.59 -13.98 -21.40
N PRO A 439 18.54 -13.13 -21.92
CA PRO A 439 18.34 -12.42 -23.19
C PRO A 439 18.14 -13.37 -24.39
N GLU A 440 18.90 -14.46 -24.50
CA GLU A 440 18.73 -15.46 -25.57
C GLU A 440 17.37 -16.16 -25.49
N ALA A 441 16.94 -16.52 -24.28
CA ALA A 441 15.62 -17.14 -24.06
C ALA A 441 14.48 -16.18 -24.48
N ARG A 442 14.59 -14.89 -24.14
CA ARG A 442 13.62 -13.87 -24.59
C ARG A 442 13.62 -13.67 -26.10
N ALA A 443 14.78 -13.66 -26.75
CA ALA A 443 14.90 -13.55 -28.20
C ALA A 443 14.25 -14.74 -28.93
N ARG A 444 14.21 -15.93 -28.32
CA ARG A 444 13.47 -17.10 -28.80
C ARG A 444 11.95 -17.04 -28.52
N GLY A 445 11.47 -16.02 -27.82
CA GLY A 445 10.07 -15.92 -27.44
C GLY A 445 9.69 -16.79 -26.23
N ALA A 446 10.67 -17.27 -25.45
CA ALA A 446 10.39 -18.09 -24.29
C ALA A 446 9.61 -17.29 -23.21
N ILE A 447 8.51 -17.87 -22.74
CA ILE A 447 7.71 -17.31 -21.66
C ILE A 447 8.42 -17.55 -20.32
N GLY A 448 8.60 -16.50 -19.52
CA GLY A 448 9.19 -16.60 -18.19
C GLY A 448 8.25 -16.07 -17.12
N LEU A 449 8.16 -16.75 -15.97
CA LEU A 449 7.20 -16.44 -14.90
C LEU A 449 7.71 -15.46 -13.86
N PHE A 450 9.03 -15.26 -13.70
CA PHE A 450 9.61 -14.67 -12.49
C PHE A 450 10.42 -13.38 -12.70
N GLY A 451 10.28 -12.68 -13.84
CA GLY A 451 10.90 -11.38 -14.06
C GLY A 451 12.41 -11.35 -13.74
N ASP A 452 12.84 -10.53 -12.80
CA ASP A 452 14.26 -10.29 -12.48
C ASP A 452 14.90 -11.33 -11.54
N LYS A 453 14.23 -12.43 -11.22
CA LYS A 453 14.71 -13.47 -10.29
C LYS A 453 15.45 -14.64 -10.94
N TYR A 454 15.73 -14.56 -12.24
CA TYR A 454 16.49 -15.59 -12.95
C TYR A 454 18.00 -15.40 -12.73
N GLY A 455 18.73 -16.54 -12.62
CA GLY A 455 20.19 -16.52 -12.66
C GLY A 455 20.72 -16.13 -14.05
N GLU A 456 22.05 -16.08 -14.21
CA GLU A 456 22.68 -15.75 -15.50
C GLU A 456 22.30 -16.71 -16.63
N ARG A 457 22.05 -17.96 -16.30
CA ARG A 457 21.63 -19.03 -17.25
C ARG A 457 20.33 -19.69 -16.78
N VAL A 458 19.48 -20.00 -17.73
CA VAL A 458 18.15 -20.60 -17.50
C VAL A 458 17.96 -21.80 -18.43
N LYS A 459 17.15 -22.77 -17.98
CA LYS A 459 16.69 -23.87 -18.83
C LYS A 459 15.44 -23.45 -19.57
N VAL A 460 15.45 -23.65 -20.89
CA VAL A 460 14.31 -23.39 -21.77
C VAL A 460 13.81 -24.73 -22.31
N TYR A 461 12.56 -25.03 -22.03
CA TYR A 461 11.88 -26.20 -22.56
C TYR A 461 11.04 -25.78 -23.75
N THR A 462 11.20 -26.54 -24.85
CA THR A 462 10.47 -26.31 -26.11
C THR A 462 9.70 -27.59 -26.50
N MET A 463 8.44 -27.43 -26.85
CA MET A 463 7.50 -28.50 -27.25
C MET A 463 6.99 -28.16 -28.65
N GLY A 464 7.85 -28.38 -29.67
CA GLY A 464 7.57 -27.97 -31.05
C GLY A 464 7.17 -26.50 -31.13
N ASP A 465 6.13 -26.19 -31.90
CA ASP A 465 5.56 -24.86 -32.03
C ASP A 465 4.47 -24.55 -30.98
N TYR A 466 4.19 -25.52 -30.07
CA TYR A 466 3.11 -25.37 -29.10
C TYR A 466 3.48 -24.56 -27.85
N SER A 467 4.69 -24.76 -27.31
CA SER A 467 5.14 -24.03 -26.10
C SER A 467 6.66 -23.86 -26.07
N CYS A 468 7.12 -22.70 -25.59
CA CYS A 468 8.51 -22.44 -25.31
C CYS A 468 8.57 -21.64 -24.00
N GLU A 469 9.12 -22.24 -22.93
CA GLU A 469 9.07 -21.65 -21.59
C GLU A 469 10.36 -21.83 -20.79
N ILE A 470 10.71 -20.82 -19.98
CA ILE A 470 11.77 -20.91 -18.98
C ILE A 470 11.25 -21.72 -17.81
N CYS A 471 11.80 -22.91 -17.57
CA CYS A 471 11.34 -23.80 -16.51
C CYS A 471 12.49 -24.62 -15.90
N GLY A 472 12.42 -24.89 -14.59
CA GLY A 472 13.39 -25.69 -13.84
C GLY A 472 12.91 -27.07 -13.41
N GLY A 473 11.66 -27.43 -13.72
CA GLY A 473 11.06 -28.69 -13.30
C GLY A 473 11.30 -29.86 -14.29
N PRO A 474 11.01 -31.13 -13.88
CA PRO A 474 11.05 -32.28 -14.77
C PRO A 474 9.88 -32.24 -15.75
N HIS A 475 10.12 -32.74 -16.98
CA HIS A 475 9.14 -32.86 -18.03
C HIS A 475 9.17 -34.28 -18.63
N ALA A 476 8.09 -34.66 -19.32
CA ALA A 476 8.07 -35.87 -20.16
C ALA A 476 9.07 -35.72 -21.32
N ALA A 477 9.46 -36.83 -21.93
CA ALA A 477 10.34 -36.83 -23.09
C ALA A 477 9.60 -36.44 -24.38
N ASN A 478 8.34 -36.84 -24.48
CA ASN A 478 7.50 -36.62 -25.66
C ASN A 478 6.07 -36.25 -25.22
N THR A 479 5.40 -35.35 -25.95
CA THR A 479 4.02 -34.96 -25.61
C THR A 479 3.02 -36.10 -25.75
N GLY A 480 3.29 -37.08 -26.63
CA GLY A 480 2.47 -38.29 -26.83
C GLY A 480 2.35 -39.21 -25.61
N ASP A 481 3.32 -39.10 -24.66
CA ASP A 481 3.34 -39.88 -23.43
C ASP A 481 2.35 -39.39 -22.36
N LEU A 482 1.67 -38.27 -22.59
CA LEU A 482 0.80 -37.62 -21.58
C LEU A 482 -0.55 -38.31 -21.42
N GLY A 483 -1.04 -39.03 -22.44
CA GLY A 483 -2.40 -39.56 -22.44
C GLY A 483 -3.43 -38.57 -22.96
N THR A 484 -4.63 -38.53 -22.38
CA THR A 484 -5.69 -37.56 -22.77
C THR A 484 -5.88 -36.52 -21.69
N PHE A 485 -5.76 -35.25 -22.05
CA PHE A 485 -5.97 -34.11 -21.13
C PHE A 485 -7.47 -33.85 -20.96
N LYS A 486 -7.91 -33.65 -19.69
CA LYS A 486 -9.31 -33.36 -19.38
C LYS A 486 -9.45 -32.28 -18.31
N ILE A 487 -10.14 -31.20 -18.65
CA ILE A 487 -10.52 -30.16 -17.68
C ILE A 487 -11.67 -30.67 -16.81
N LYS A 488 -11.48 -30.69 -15.49
CA LYS A 488 -12.50 -31.11 -14.52
C LYS A 488 -13.33 -29.95 -13.98
N LYS A 489 -12.70 -28.81 -13.80
CA LYS A 489 -13.38 -27.63 -13.20
C LYS A 489 -12.66 -26.34 -13.54
N GLU A 490 -13.44 -25.28 -13.76
CA GLU A 490 -12.99 -23.91 -13.81
C GLU A 490 -13.72 -23.09 -12.73
N GLU A 491 -12.99 -22.27 -11.96
CA GLU A 491 -13.55 -21.48 -10.86
C GLU A 491 -12.75 -20.18 -10.63
N ALA A 492 -13.36 -19.20 -9.95
CA ALA A 492 -12.63 -18.02 -9.49
C ALA A 492 -11.68 -18.40 -8.34
N SER A 493 -10.44 -17.94 -8.38
CA SER A 493 -9.46 -18.10 -7.29
C SER A 493 -9.35 -16.83 -6.46
N SER A 494 -9.24 -15.69 -7.12
CA SER A 494 -9.26 -14.34 -6.54
C SER A 494 -9.70 -13.33 -7.60
N ALA A 495 -9.75 -12.04 -7.27
CA ALA A 495 -10.08 -11.01 -8.26
C ALA A 495 -9.09 -11.03 -9.42
N GLY A 496 -9.61 -11.11 -10.65
CA GLY A 496 -8.78 -11.17 -11.86
C GLY A 496 -7.96 -12.45 -12.01
N VAL A 497 -8.18 -13.48 -11.18
CA VAL A 497 -7.48 -14.77 -11.26
C VAL A 497 -8.49 -15.91 -11.36
N ARG A 498 -8.36 -16.71 -12.41
CA ARG A 498 -9.16 -17.91 -12.65
C ARG A 498 -8.32 -19.15 -12.33
N ARG A 499 -8.99 -20.24 -12.03
CA ARG A 499 -8.39 -21.54 -11.67
C ARG A 499 -8.97 -22.65 -12.51
N ILE A 500 -8.10 -23.43 -13.14
CA ILE A 500 -8.45 -24.68 -13.80
C ILE A 500 -7.87 -25.85 -13.00
N LYS A 501 -8.69 -26.90 -12.83
CA LYS A 501 -8.27 -28.22 -12.35
C LYS A 501 -8.42 -29.21 -13.52
N ALA A 502 -7.34 -29.93 -13.84
CA ALA A 502 -7.34 -30.89 -14.93
C ALA A 502 -6.58 -32.17 -14.55
N VAL A 503 -6.79 -33.21 -15.32
CA VAL A 503 -6.18 -34.54 -15.17
C VAL A 503 -5.68 -35.05 -16.52
N LEU A 504 -4.76 -36.00 -16.48
CA LEU A 504 -4.38 -36.84 -17.61
C LEU A 504 -5.03 -38.19 -17.43
N ILE A 505 -5.68 -38.68 -18.47
CA ILE A 505 -6.29 -40.00 -18.54
C ILE A 505 -5.37 -40.87 -19.42
N PRO A 506 -4.83 -42.02 -18.90
CA PRO A 506 -4.00 -42.89 -19.70
C PRO A 506 -4.72 -43.32 -20.99
N LYS A 507 -4.02 -43.34 -22.13
CA LYS A 507 -4.54 -43.96 -23.32
C LYS A 507 -4.64 -45.48 -23.04
N GLU A 508 -5.82 -46.07 -23.18
CA GLU A 508 -5.95 -47.54 -23.11
C GLU A 508 -5.01 -48.16 -24.14
N GLU A 509 -4.10 -49.05 -23.69
CA GLU A 509 -3.33 -49.89 -24.61
C GLU A 509 -4.33 -50.69 -25.44
N LYS A 510 -4.39 -50.43 -26.74
CA LYS A 510 -5.06 -51.36 -27.65
C LYS A 510 -4.33 -52.70 -27.48
N LYS A 511 -4.96 -53.68 -26.81
CA LYS A 511 -4.55 -55.04 -26.86
C LYS A 511 -4.79 -55.53 -28.30
N ASP A 512 -3.67 -55.69 -29.04
CA ASP A 512 -3.67 -56.39 -30.30
C ASP A 512 -4.08 -57.87 -30.09
#